data_02b35d7878cc0682f9d23e00fa3a8395
#
_entry.id   02b35d7878cc0682f9d23e00fa3a8395
#
_cell.length_a   1.000
_cell.length_b   1.000
_cell.length_c   1.000
_cell.angle_alpha   90.00
_cell.angle_beta   90.00
_cell.angle_gamma   90.00
#
_symmetry.space_group_name_H-M   'P 1'
#
loop_
_entity.id
_entity.type
_entity.pdbx_description
1 polymer ?
#
loop_
_entity_poly.entity_id
_entity_poly.type
_entity_poly.pdbx_seq_one_letter_code
_entity_poly.pdbx_strand_id
1 'polypeptide(L)'
;MDKKELINLTSNININSCPNKVNFHCHTTFSDGSLTPEELLEEAKKNNLQYLSITDHHTVNAHKYIYSRNLMKKYSDIDLKLIPGIEINCLLKGCLVHILGLGIDVESSYLDPYTQSESPIGNYLDIRRVAKTIRNAGGISFLAHPARYRIPFNVLIHEAFKNDVDGIEVWYDYSLSEKWNPSPFICEEIDKLTNHYGMLKTCGTDSHGFSLLGR
;
A
#
# COMPACT_ATOMS: atom_id res chain seq x y z
N MET A 1 -5.46 11.19 10.13
CA MET A 1 -4.07 10.96 10.62
C MET A 1 -3.17 11.95 9.92
N ASP A 2 -2.31 12.65 10.65
CA ASP A 2 -1.36 13.54 10.00
C ASP A 2 -0.14 12.76 9.47
N LYS A 3 0.65 13.42 8.60
CA LYS A 3 1.83 12.80 7.97
C LYS A 3 2.89 12.35 8.97
N LYS A 4 3.06 13.08 10.09
CA LYS A 4 4.04 12.75 11.12
C LYS A 4 3.64 11.48 11.88
N GLU A 5 2.34 11.33 12.17
CA GLU A 5 1.78 10.12 12.78
C GLU A 5 1.98 8.90 11.85
N LEU A 6 1.73 9.06 10.54
CA LEU A 6 1.95 8.01 9.55
C LEU A 6 3.44 7.61 9.45
N ILE A 7 4.35 8.58 9.42
CA ILE A 7 5.80 8.32 9.42
C ILE A 7 6.19 7.53 10.68
N ASN A 8 5.74 7.96 11.86
CA ASN A 8 6.02 7.24 13.10
C ASN A 8 5.49 5.81 13.08
N LEU A 9 4.28 5.61 12.58
CA LEU A 9 3.67 4.28 12.44
C LEU A 9 4.49 3.40 11.49
N THR A 10 4.82 3.90 10.29
CA THR A 10 5.58 3.15 9.27
C THR A 10 7.04 2.91 9.66
N SER A 11 7.63 3.73 10.52
CA SER A 11 8.97 3.47 11.09
C SER A 11 9.00 2.31 12.09
N ASN A 12 7.85 1.94 12.66
CA ASN A 12 7.72 0.89 13.69
C ASN A 12 7.09 -0.42 13.19
N ILE A 13 6.84 -0.54 11.88
CA ILE A 13 6.32 -1.76 11.26
C ILE A 13 7.31 -2.92 11.42
N ASN A 14 6.80 -4.08 11.82
CA ASN A 14 7.57 -5.32 12.00
C ASN A 14 6.74 -6.55 11.59
N ILE A 15 7.33 -7.74 11.67
CA ILE A 15 6.72 -9.01 11.25
C ILE A 15 5.35 -9.29 11.89
N ASN A 16 5.08 -8.78 13.08
CA ASN A 16 3.81 -9.00 13.81
C ASN A 16 2.77 -7.91 13.54
N SER A 17 3.08 -6.92 12.71
CA SER A 17 2.20 -5.78 12.48
C SER A 17 1.00 -6.15 11.61
N CYS A 18 1.24 -6.79 10.45
CA CYS A 18 0.19 -7.28 9.57
C CYS A 18 -0.03 -8.79 9.81
N PRO A 19 -1.26 -9.28 9.77
CA PRO A 19 -2.53 -8.58 9.68
C PRO A 19 -3.15 -8.29 11.06
N ASN A 20 -2.35 -8.33 12.14
CA ASN A 20 -2.86 -8.26 13.52
C ASN A 20 -3.29 -6.86 13.96
N LYS A 21 -2.61 -5.83 13.46
CA LYS A 21 -2.88 -4.42 13.81
C LYS A 21 -3.10 -3.54 12.61
N VAL A 22 -2.37 -3.80 11.53
CA VAL A 22 -2.37 -2.97 10.32
C VAL A 22 -2.53 -3.83 9.08
N ASN A 23 -3.13 -3.27 8.04
CA ASN A 23 -3.07 -3.77 6.68
C ASN A 23 -3.05 -2.56 5.74
N PHE A 24 -1.92 -2.34 5.07
CA PHE A 24 -1.71 -1.18 4.20
C PHE A 24 -1.71 -1.51 2.72
N HIS A 25 -2.11 -2.74 2.37
CA HIS A 25 -2.20 -3.18 1.00
C HIS A 25 -3.35 -4.17 0.84
N CYS A 26 -4.46 -3.70 0.28
CA CYS A 26 -5.62 -4.50 -0.06
C CYS A 26 -6.46 -3.83 -1.14
N HIS A 27 -7.23 -4.63 -1.85
CA HIS A 27 -8.00 -4.24 -3.02
C HIS A 27 -9.50 -4.46 -2.83
N THR A 28 -10.30 -3.63 -3.50
CA THR A 28 -11.75 -3.72 -3.51
C THR A 28 -12.30 -3.92 -4.91
N THR A 29 -13.62 -4.05 -5.02
CA THR A 29 -14.35 -4.08 -6.30
C THR A 29 -14.22 -2.79 -7.12
N PHE A 30 -13.55 -1.76 -6.62
CA PHE A 30 -13.23 -0.56 -7.39
C PHE A 30 -11.98 -0.73 -8.27
N SER A 31 -11.20 -1.80 -8.04
CA SER A 31 -10.16 -2.28 -8.97
C SER A 31 -10.36 -3.76 -9.29
N ASP A 32 -9.56 -4.63 -8.75
CA ASP A 32 -9.53 -6.07 -9.04
C ASP A 32 -9.71 -6.97 -7.80
N GLY A 33 -10.09 -6.38 -6.67
CA GLY A 33 -10.50 -7.11 -5.47
C GLY A 33 -11.94 -7.62 -5.54
N SER A 34 -12.26 -8.62 -4.74
CA SER A 34 -13.60 -9.23 -4.68
C SER A 34 -14.51 -8.65 -3.60
N LEU A 35 -13.94 -7.99 -2.57
CA LEU A 35 -14.71 -7.36 -1.50
C LEU A 35 -15.13 -5.95 -1.89
N THR A 36 -16.38 -5.60 -1.60
CA THR A 36 -16.82 -4.20 -1.57
C THR A 36 -16.11 -3.44 -0.44
N PRO A 37 -16.04 -2.10 -0.49
CA PRO A 37 -15.48 -1.32 0.63
C PRO A 37 -16.17 -1.62 1.97
N GLU A 38 -17.49 -1.83 1.98
CA GLU A 38 -18.23 -2.19 3.20
C GLU A 38 -17.81 -3.55 3.75
N GLU A 39 -17.74 -4.57 2.90
CA GLU A 39 -17.32 -5.92 3.30
C GLU A 39 -15.87 -5.90 3.81
N LEU A 40 -15.00 -5.12 3.18
CA LEU A 40 -13.61 -4.98 3.59
C LEU A 40 -13.48 -4.28 4.96
N LEU A 41 -14.31 -3.25 5.22
CA LEU A 41 -14.38 -2.60 6.54
C LEU A 41 -14.93 -3.56 7.62
N GLU A 42 -15.92 -4.41 7.29
CA GLU A 42 -16.43 -5.45 8.22
C GLU A 42 -15.34 -6.51 8.51
N GLU A 43 -14.59 -6.94 7.50
CA GLU A 43 -13.45 -7.85 7.72
C GLU A 43 -12.36 -7.19 8.59
N ALA A 44 -12.06 -5.89 8.38
CA ALA A 44 -11.12 -5.15 9.22
C ALA A 44 -11.58 -5.09 10.69
N LYS A 45 -12.88 -4.83 10.92
CA LYS A 45 -13.49 -4.86 12.25
C LYS A 45 -13.39 -6.24 12.88
N LYS A 46 -13.80 -7.29 12.17
CA LYS A 46 -13.74 -8.69 12.61
C LYS A 46 -12.33 -9.13 13.01
N ASN A 47 -11.31 -8.62 12.33
CA ASN A 47 -9.91 -8.92 12.60
C ASN A 47 -9.26 -7.92 13.58
N ASN A 48 -10.02 -7.01 14.18
CA ASN A 48 -9.55 -6.01 15.15
C ASN A 48 -8.40 -5.14 14.62
N LEU A 49 -8.42 -4.80 13.32
CA LEU A 49 -7.42 -3.89 12.76
C LEU A 49 -7.57 -2.49 13.35
N GLN A 50 -6.43 -1.87 13.65
CA GLN A 50 -6.34 -0.48 14.09
C GLN A 50 -6.13 0.47 12.91
N TYR A 51 -5.42 0.00 11.88
CA TYR A 51 -5.12 0.78 10.67
C TYR A 51 -5.37 -0.06 9.42
N LEU A 52 -6.11 0.52 8.49
CA LEU A 52 -6.39 -0.06 7.19
C LEU A 52 -6.08 0.96 6.10
N SER A 53 -5.47 0.53 5.00
CA SER A 53 -5.42 1.32 3.77
C SER A 53 -5.95 0.49 2.61
N ILE A 54 -6.93 1.02 1.91
CA ILE A 54 -7.38 0.49 0.62
C ILE A 54 -6.46 1.08 -0.44
N THR A 55 -5.85 0.23 -1.24
CA THR A 55 -4.84 0.63 -2.24
C THR A 55 -5.21 0.14 -3.63
N ASP A 56 -6.46 0.35 -4.02
CA ASP A 56 -6.97 -0.03 -5.33
C ASP A 56 -6.07 0.46 -6.47
N HIS A 57 -5.91 -0.36 -7.50
CA HIS A 57 -5.12 -0.03 -8.68
C HIS A 57 -5.70 1.18 -9.43
N HIS A 58 -4.90 2.22 -9.57
CA HIS A 58 -5.18 3.41 -10.40
C HIS A 58 -6.53 4.07 -10.09
N THR A 59 -7.02 3.98 -8.85
CA THR A 59 -8.25 4.64 -8.43
C THR A 59 -8.27 4.94 -6.94
N VAL A 60 -8.94 6.00 -6.56
CA VAL A 60 -9.24 6.38 -5.16
C VAL A 60 -10.74 6.35 -4.88
N ASN A 61 -11.52 5.77 -5.81
CA ASN A 61 -12.97 5.79 -5.76
C ASN A 61 -13.56 5.05 -4.55
N ALA A 62 -12.89 4.00 -4.05
CA ALA A 62 -13.30 3.35 -2.81
C ALA A 62 -13.31 4.33 -1.63
N HIS A 63 -12.27 5.17 -1.50
CA HIS A 63 -12.20 6.20 -0.46
C HIS A 63 -13.28 7.26 -0.64
N LYS A 64 -13.46 7.79 -1.86
CA LYS A 64 -14.52 8.76 -2.18
C LYS A 64 -15.91 8.21 -1.85
N TYR A 65 -16.15 6.94 -2.19
CA TYR A 65 -17.38 6.23 -1.85
C TYR A 65 -17.60 6.14 -0.34
N ILE A 66 -16.57 5.72 0.43
CA ILE A 66 -16.63 5.61 1.89
C ILE A 66 -16.93 6.98 2.52
N TYR A 67 -16.26 8.04 2.06
CA TYR A 67 -16.45 9.40 2.61
C TYR A 67 -17.81 9.98 2.25
N SER A 68 -18.26 9.86 1.00
CA SER A 68 -19.56 10.39 0.57
C SER A 68 -20.74 9.75 1.30
N ARG A 69 -20.60 8.49 1.72
CA ARG A 69 -21.62 7.75 2.49
C ARG A 69 -21.39 7.79 3.99
N ASN A 70 -20.32 8.47 4.44
CA ASN A 70 -19.94 8.55 5.86
C ASN A 70 -19.85 7.16 6.53
N LEU A 71 -19.35 6.15 5.81
CA LEU A 71 -19.35 4.77 6.28
C LEU A 71 -18.52 4.58 7.56
N MET A 72 -17.44 5.35 7.74
CA MET A 72 -16.59 5.26 8.95
C MET A 72 -17.35 5.59 10.24
N LYS A 73 -18.50 6.30 10.17
CA LYS A 73 -19.35 6.53 11.34
C LYS A 73 -19.88 5.24 11.96
N LYS A 74 -20.15 4.21 11.13
CA LYS A 74 -20.59 2.88 11.58
C LYS A 74 -19.54 2.15 12.43
N TYR A 75 -18.26 2.56 12.31
CA TYR A 75 -17.11 1.96 12.99
C TYR A 75 -16.52 2.86 14.07
N SER A 76 -17.28 3.88 14.52
CA SER A 76 -16.84 4.82 15.57
C SER A 76 -16.70 4.20 16.96
N ASP A 77 -17.25 2.99 17.17
CA ASP A 77 -17.15 2.20 18.39
C ASP A 77 -15.85 1.39 18.48
N ILE A 78 -15.05 1.36 17.43
CA ILE A 78 -13.76 0.66 17.37
C ILE A 78 -12.65 1.63 16.98
N ASP A 79 -11.41 1.30 17.36
CA ASP A 79 -10.23 2.12 17.03
C ASP A 79 -9.67 1.80 15.62
N LEU A 80 -10.56 1.77 14.61
CA LEU A 80 -10.16 1.56 13.21
C LEU A 80 -9.97 2.89 12.52
N LYS A 81 -8.75 3.14 12.05
CA LYS A 81 -8.39 4.32 11.23
C LYS A 81 -8.19 3.90 9.78
N LEU A 82 -9.01 4.45 8.89
CA LEU A 82 -8.83 4.31 7.44
C LEU A 82 -7.83 5.34 6.95
N ILE A 83 -6.76 4.87 6.31
CA ILE A 83 -5.71 5.69 5.69
C ILE A 83 -5.95 5.69 4.19
N PRO A 84 -6.11 6.86 3.55
CA PRO A 84 -6.26 6.90 2.10
C PRO A 84 -5.02 6.35 1.40
N GLY A 85 -5.23 5.45 0.43
CA GLY A 85 -4.15 4.83 -0.33
C GLY A 85 -4.50 4.63 -1.80
N ILE A 86 -3.49 4.26 -2.56
CA ILE A 86 -3.56 3.92 -3.99
C ILE A 86 -2.37 3.02 -4.35
N GLU A 87 -2.55 2.09 -5.29
CA GLU A 87 -1.45 1.38 -5.92
C GLU A 87 -1.29 1.81 -7.38
N ILE A 88 -0.06 2.20 -7.75
CA ILE A 88 0.25 2.78 -9.06
C ILE A 88 1.34 1.95 -9.75
N ASN A 89 1.10 1.54 -11.00
CA ASN A 89 2.10 0.94 -11.87
C ASN A 89 3.17 1.97 -12.26
N CYS A 90 4.43 1.57 -12.21
CA CYS A 90 5.52 2.38 -12.73
C CYS A 90 6.67 1.53 -13.29
N LEU A 91 7.61 2.14 -13.98
CA LEU A 91 8.80 1.50 -14.51
C LEU A 91 10.02 1.80 -13.64
N LEU A 92 10.69 0.74 -13.20
CA LEU A 92 11.97 0.80 -12.52
C LEU A 92 12.96 -0.18 -13.18
N LYS A 93 14.05 0.32 -13.73
CA LYS A 93 15.05 -0.50 -14.46
C LYS A 93 14.43 -1.33 -15.61
N GLY A 94 13.40 -0.80 -16.28
CA GLY A 94 12.69 -1.52 -17.33
C GLY A 94 11.80 -2.67 -16.85
N CYS A 95 11.56 -2.76 -15.55
CA CYS A 95 10.59 -3.66 -14.94
C CYS A 95 9.35 -2.86 -14.54
N LEU A 96 8.17 -3.36 -14.88
CA LEU A 96 6.92 -2.84 -14.36
C LEU A 96 6.82 -3.25 -12.89
N VAL A 97 6.77 -2.28 -11.99
CA VAL A 97 6.65 -2.44 -10.55
C VAL A 97 5.46 -1.62 -10.03
N HIS A 98 5.06 -1.87 -8.80
CA HIS A 98 3.98 -1.13 -8.16
C HIS A 98 4.51 -0.25 -7.03
N ILE A 99 3.90 0.94 -6.89
CA ILE A 99 4.16 1.86 -5.79
C ILE A 99 2.86 2.10 -5.04
N LEU A 100 2.89 1.84 -3.74
CA LEU A 100 1.81 2.25 -2.83
C LEU A 100 1.98 3.72 -2.47
N GLY A 101 0.91 4.49 -2.56
CA GLY A 101 0.80 5.81 -1.97
C GLY A 101 -0.08 5.74 -0.73
N LEU A 102 0.44 6.08 0.45
CA LEU A 102 -0.31 6.06 1.70
C LEU A 102 -0.47 7.47 2.27
N GLY A 103 -1.64 7.79 2.84
CA GLY A 103 -1.93 9.08 3.44
C GLY A 103 -2.10 10.21 2.42
N ILE A 104 -2.54 9.88 1.22
CA ILE A 104 -2.79 10.83 0.14
C ILE A 104 -4.08 11.64 0.37
N ASP A 105 -4.11 12.85 -0.14
CA ASP A 105 -5.36 13.60 -0.32
C ASP A 105 -6.06 13.10 -1.59
N VAL A 106 -7.18 12.40 -1.44
CA VAL A 106 -7.94 11.79 -2.54
C VAL A 106 -8.57 12.80 -3.51
N GLU A 107 -8.64 14.06 -3.13
CA GLU A 107 -9.13 15.18 -3.97
C GLU A 107 -7.98 15.94 -4.64
N SER A 108 -6.74 15.53 -4.43
CA SER A 108 -5.58 16.20 -4.98
C SER A 108 -5.49 16.02 -6.50
N SER A 109 -5.50 17.12 -7.25
CA SER A 109 -5.33 17.11 -8.72
C SER A 109 -3.98 16.54 -9.20
N TYR A 110 -2.98 16.43 -8.33
CA TYR A 110 -1.74 15.73 -8.66
C TYR A 110 -1.98 14.26 -9.01
N LEU A 111 -3.04 13.64 -8.48
CA LEU A 111 -3.38 12.24 -8.72
C LEU A 111 -4.15 12.01 -10.03
N ASP A 112 -4.68 13.05 -10.68
CA ASP A 112 -5.53 12.92 -11.88
C ASP A 112 -4.93 11.99 -12.97
N PRO A 113 -3.62 12.05 -13.29
CA PRO A 113 -3.03 11.15 -14.29
C PRO A 113 -3.00 9.68 -13.87
N TYR A 114 -3.24 9.37 -12.60
CA TYR A 114 -3.09 8.04 -12.00
C TYR A 114 -4.39 7.47 -11.45
N THR A 115 -5.51 8.19 -11.59
CA THR A 115 -6.82 7.79 -11.03
C THR A 115 -7.89 7.60 -12.11
N GLN A 116 -7.46 7.13 -13.28
CA GLN A 116 -8.35 6.88 -14.43
C GLN A 116 -8.82 5.42 -14.53
N SER A 117 -8.58 4.60 -13.50
CA SER A 117 -8.82 3.14 -13.47
C SER A 117 -8.05 2.35 -14.53
N GLU A 118 -7.03 2.96 -15.12
CA GLU A 118 -6.14 2.37 -16.12
C GLU A 118 -4.68 2.62 -15.76
N SER A 119 -3.81 1.69 -16.14
CA SER A 119 -2.36 1.86 -15.96
C SER A 119 -1.86 3.09 -16.72
N PRO A 120 -1.04 3.94 -16.10
CA PRO A 120 -0.44 5.08 -16.78
C PRO A 120 0.45 4.62 -17.93
N ILE A 121 0.70 5.52 -18.89
CA ILE A 121 1.52 5.26 -20.07
C ILE A 121 2.63 6.29 -20.21
N GLY A 122 3.66 5.94 -21.00
CA GLY A 122 4.76 6.84 -21.34
C GLY A 122 5.49 7.39 -20.10
N ASN A 123 5.70 8.69 -20.07
CA ASN A 123 6.43 9.36 -18.98
C ASN A 123 5.71 9.32 -17.61
N TYR A 124 4.43 8.97 -17.57
CA TYR A 124 3.71 8.79 -16.31
C TYR A 124 4.10 7.48 -15.59
N LEU A 125 4.76 6.55 -16.30
CA LEU A 125 5.32 5.34 -15.68
C LEU A 125 6.65 5.58 -14.95
N ASP A 126 7.28 6.77 -15.08
CA ASP A 126 8.54 7.06 -14.40
C ASP A 126 8.38 7.05 -12.87
N ILE A 127 9.16 6.19 -12.19
CA ILE A 127 9.02 5.97 -10.73
C ILE A 127 9.26 7.24 -9.93
N ARG A 128 10.21 8.09 -10.31
CA ARG A 128 10.48 9.36 -9.61
C ARG A 128 9.29 10.30 -9.74
N ARG A 129 8.65 10.30 -10.92
CA ARG A 129 7.43 11.08 -11.14
C ARG A 129 6.29 10.56 -10.29
N VAL A 130 6.08 9.24 -10.19
CA VAL A 130 5.06 8.62 -9.32
C VAL A 130 5.31 8.97 -7.86
N ALA A 131 6.52 8.78 -7.34
CA ALA A 131 6.88 9.11 -5.96
C ALA A 131 6.67 10.61 -5.65
N LYS A 132 7.08 11.50 -6.58
CA LYS A 132 6.85 12.94 -6.46
C LYS A 132 5.36 13.29 -6.45
N THR A 133 4.55 12.65 -7.28
CA THR A 133 3.10 12.84 -7.34
C THR A 133 2.45 12.47 -6.01
N ILE A 134 2.75 11.29 -5.46
CA ILE A 134 2.26 10.84 -4.17
C ILE A 134 2.64 11.84 -3.07
N ARG A 135 3.87 12.33 -3.08
CA ARG A 135 4.35 13.33 -2.11
C ARG A 135 3.63 14.67 -2.25
N ASN A 136 3.38 15.13 -3.47
CA ASN A 136 2.63 16.36 -3.74
C ASN A 136 1.16 16.24 -3.32
N ALA A 137 0.59 15.04 -3.36
CA ALA A 137 -0.72 14.72 -2.83
C ALA A 137 -0.72 14.51 -1.30
N GLY A 138 0.36 14.86 -0.59
CA GLY A 138 0.49 14.76 0.87
C GLY A 138 0.96 13.41 1.39
N GLY A 139 0.99 12.38 0.55
CA GLY A 139 1.27 10.99 0.91
C GLY A 139 2.75 10.64 1.09
N ILE A 140 2.97 9.34 1.30
CA ILE A 140 4.25 8.66 1.43
C ILE A 140 4.25 7.50 0.44
N SER A 141 5.35 7.32 -0.31
CA SER A 141 5.49 6.31 -1.35
C SER A 141 6.25 5.08 -0.87
N PHE A 142 5.79 3.87 -1.24
CA PHE A 142 6.43 2.60 -0.90
C PHE A 142 6.52 1.70 -2.13
N LEU A 143 7.69 1.09 -2.37
CA LEU A 143 7.81 0.02 -3.36
C LEU A 143 7.10 -1.22 -2.83
N ALA A 144 6.06 -1.67 -3.55
CA ALA A 144 5.26 -2.82 -3.18
C ALA A 144 6.01 -4.13 -3.47
N HIS A 145 5.85 -5.13 -2.59
CA HIS A 145 6.29 -6.53 -2.74
C HIS A 145 7.54 -6.74 -3.63
N PRO A 146 8.72 -6.18 -3.28
CA PRO A 146 9.88 -6.07 -4.18
C PRO A 146 10.43 -7.40 -4.68
N ALA A 147 10.21 -8.52 -3.98
CA ALA A 147 10.69 -9.83 -4.41
C ALA A 147 9.73 -10.58 -5.37
N ARG A 148 8.59 -9.97 -5.77
CA ARG A 148 7.69 -10.54 -6.80
C ARG A 148 8.17 -10.31 -8.23
N TYR A 149 9.11 -9.41 -8.42
CA TYR A 149 9.52 -9.00 -9.75
C TYR A 149 10.68 -9.82 -10.30
N ARG A 150 10.86 -9.78 -11.63
CA ARG A 150 11.96 -10.49 -12.32
C ARG A 150 13.35 -9.92 -12.04
N ILE A 151 13.44 -8.67 -11.54
CA ILE A 151 14.70 -8.06 -11.13
C ILE A 151 14.89 -8.36 -9.64
N PRO A 152 16.12 -8.76 -9.21
CA PRO A 152 16.40 -9.03 -7.81
C PRO A 152 16.01 -7.85 -6.91
N PHE A 153 15.38 -8.13 -5.78
CA PHE A 153 14.84 -7.11 -4.87
C PHE A 153 15.90 -6.14 -4.34
N ASN A 154 17.13 -6.62 -4.12
CA ASN A 154 18.23 -5.75 -3.69
C ASN A 154 18.56 -4.66 -4.71
N VAL A 155 18.47 -4.97 -6.00
CA VAL A 155 18.62 -3.98 -7.09
C VAL A 155 17.45 -3.01 -7.09
N LEU A 156 16.22 -3.52 -6.99
CA LEU A 156 15.01 -2.68 -6.99
C LEU A 156 14.95 -1.74 -5.79
N ILE A 157 15.31 -2.21 -4.59
CA ILE A 157 15.33 -1.39 -3.37
C ILE A 157 16.38 -0.28 -3.49
N HIS A 158 17.60 -0.62 -3.96
CA HIS A 158 18.64 0.37 -4.21
C HIS A 158 18.18 1.46 -5.21
N GLU A 159 17.57 1.05 -6.31
CA GLU A 159 17.08 1.99 -7.31
C GLU A 159 15.86 2.79 -6.82
N ALA A 160 14.97 2.20 -6.03
CA ALA A 160 13.86 2.91 -5.40
C ALA A 160 14.38 4.04 -4.47
N PHE A 161 15.38 3.74 -3.63
CA PHE A 161 16.07 4.74 -2.81
C PHE A 161 16.65 5.89 -3.66
N LYS A 162 17.36 5.58 -4.77
CA LYS A 162 17.93 6.58 -5.68
C LYS A 162 16.90 7.45 -6.42
N ASN A 163 15.67 6.98 -6.50
CA ASN A 163 14.55 7.66 -7.14
C ASN A 163 13.57 8.29 -6.15
N ASP A 164 14.03 8.53 -4.91
CA ASP A 164 13.28 9.24 -3.87
C ASP A 164 11.97 8.54 -3.45
N VAL A 165 11.89 7.20 -3.55
CA VAL A 165 10.81 6.42 -2.94
C VAL A 165 11.05 6.41 -1.42
N ASP A 166 10.01 6.68 -0.64
CA ASP A 166 10.15 6.93 0.80
C ASP A 166 10.32 5.62 1.61
N GLY A 167 9.78 4.51 1.12
CA GLY A 167 9.78 3.24 1.86
C GLY A 167 9.61 1.99 1.01
N ILE A 168 9.59 0.84 1.68
CA ILE A 168 9.49 -0.49 1.08
C ILE A 168 8.39 -1.28 1.79
N GLU A 169 7.61 -2.07 1.03
CA GLU A 169 6.76 -3.11 1.61
C GLU A 169 7.64 -4.30 2.00
N VAL A 170 7.94 -4.38 3.31
CA VAL A 170 8.92 -5.34 3.86
C VAL A 170 8.27 -6.67 4.16
N TRP A 171 7.13 -6.65 4.86
CA TRP A 171 6.47 -7.87 5.31
C TRP A 171 5.34 -8.24 4.37
N TYR A 172 5.58 -9.30 3.58
CA TYR A 172 4.69 -9.77 2.53
C TYR A 172 4.74 -11.31 2.43
N ASP A 173 3.63 -11.94 2.04
CA ASP A 173 3.57 -13.39 1.80
C ASP A 173 3.94 -13.71 0.34
N TYR A 174 5.21 -14.01 0.10
CA TYR A 174 5.72 -14.40 -1.21
C TYR A 174 5.34 -15.84 -1.59
N SER A 175 4.84 -16.63 -0.64
CA SER A 175 4.39 -18.01 -0.86
C SER A 175 2.93 -18.09 -1.32
N LEU A 176 2.19 -16.97 -1.26
CA LEU A 176 0.77 -16.88 -1.60
C LEU A 176 -0.07 -17.93 -0.86
N SER A 177 0.13 -18.04 0.45
CA SER A 177 -0.53 -18.99 1.32
C SER A 177 -2.03 -18.68 1.42
N GLU A 178 -2.90 -19.70 1.64
CA GLU A 178 -4.33 -19.49 1.87
C GLU A 178 -4.61 -18.52 3.01
N LYS A 179 -3.77 -18.56 4.04
CA LYS A 179 -3.75 -17.60 5.12
C LYS A 179 -2.43 -16.88 5.12
N TRP A 180 -2.50 -15.56 5.05
CA TRP A 180 -1.33 -14.69 4.96
C TRP A 180 -0.30 -15.01 6.06
N ASN A 181 0.92 -15.24 5.63
CA ASN A 181 2.06 -15.52 6.48
C ASN A 181 3.32 -14.93 5.82
N PRO A 182 3.94 -13.91 6.41
CA PRO A 182 5.10 -13.27 5.78
C PRO A 182 6.23 -14.27 5.60
N SER A 183 6.84 -14.27 4.40
CA SER A 183 7.95 -15.17 4.07
C SER A 183 9.22 -14.76 4.83
N PRO A 184 9.59 -15.43 5.93
CA PRO A 184 10.51 -14.85 6.93
C PRO A 184 11.87 -14.51 6.33
N PHE A 185 12.52 -15.45 5.62
CA PHE A 185 13.87 -15.23 5.09
C PHE A 185 13.94 -14.06 4.09
N ILE A 186 12.98 -13.98 3.17
CA ILE A 186 12.93 -12.91 2.16
C ILE A 186 12.64 -11.57 2.84
N CYS A 187 11.66 -11.54 3.74
CA CYS A 187 11.28 -10.33 4.45
C CYS A 187 12.41 -9.80 5.33
N GLU A 188 13.16 -10.68 6.02
CA GLU A 188 14.32 -10.28 6.83
C GLU A 188 15.44 -9.66 5.99
N GLU A 189 15.73 -10.20 4.80
CA GLU A 189 16.73 -9.61 3.90
C GLU A 189 16.25 -8.25 3.35
N ILE A 190 14.96 -8.12 3.01
CA ILE A 190 14.36 -6.84 2.62
C ILE A 190 14.42 -5.84 3.79
N ASP A 191 14.12 -6.27 5.02
CA ASP A 191 14.17 -5.42 6.22
C ASP A 191 15.59 -4.89 6.48
N LYS A 192 16.62 -5.75 6.37
CA LYS A 192 18.03 -5.35 6.50
C LYS A 192 18.41 -4.26 5.48
N LEU A 193 18.01 -4.45 4.20
CA LEU A 193 18.28 -3.47 3.16
C LEU A 193 17.53 -2.17 3.38
N THR A 194 16.26 -2.24 3.78
CA THR A 194 15.42 -1.08 4.07
C THR A 194 16.03 -0.25 5.22
N ASN A 195 16.50 -0.93 6.27
CA ASN A 195 17.21 -0.29 7.39
C ASN A 195 18.54 0.33 6.94
N HIS A 196 19.31 -0.37 6.08
CA HIS A 196 20.58 0.14 5.56
C HIS A 196 20.43 1.47 4.82
N TYR A 197 19.34 1.64 4.06
CA TYR A 197 19.05 2.89 3.35
C TYR A 197 18.27 3.91 4.21
N GLY A 198 17.89 3.59 5.43
CA GLY A 198 17.08 4.46 6.30
C GLY A 198 15.69 4.73 5.76
N MET A 199 15.12 3.80 4.99
CA MET A 199 13.79 3.94 4.37
C MET A 199 12.69 3.51 5.35
N LEU A 200 11.47 4.01 5.14
CA LEU A 200 10.27 3.60 5.86
C LEU A 200 9.83 2.19 5.48
N LYS A 201 8.97 1.59 6.30
CA LYS A 201 8.49 0.22 6.12
C LYS A 201 6.97 0.17 6.06
N THR A 202 6.44 -0.73 5.25
CA THR A 202 5.02 -1.08 5.27
C THR A 202 4.82 -2.58 5.17
N CYS A 203 3.59 -3.02 5.33
CA CYS A 203 3.15 -4.39 5.20
C CYS A 203 1.66 -4.44 4.80
N GLY A 204 1.28 -5.46 4.10
CA GLY A 204 -0.11 -5.68 3.71
C GLY A 204 -0.34 -7.08 3.19
N THR A 205 -1.60 -7.46 3.06
CA THR A 205 -1.97 -8.80 2.59
C THR A 205 -2.05 -8.87 1.07
N ASP A 206 -2.15 -7.73 0.39
CA ASP A 206 -2.39 -7.67 -1.06
C ASP A 206 -3.62 -8.52 -1.43
N SER A 207 -4.64 -8.48 -0.57
CA SER A 207 -5.83 -9.32 -0.70
C SER A 207 -6.70 -8.89 -1.87
N HIS A 208 -7.07 -9.87 -2.71
CA HIS A 208 -7.95 -9.72 -3.86
C HIS A 208 -9.19 -10.62 -3.75
N GLY A 209 -9.16 -11.62 -2.85
CA GLY A 209 -10.23 -12.58 -2.62
C GLY A 209 -11.31 -12.09 -1.67
N PHE A 210 -12.07 -13.05 -1.12
CA PHE A 210 -13.18 -12.80 -0.20
C PHE A 210 -12.75 -12.75 1.28
N SER A 211 -11.46 -12.60 1.56
CA SER A 211 -10.92 -12.46 2.91
C SER A 211 -9.79 -11.45 2.93
N LEU A 212 -9.80 -10.61 3.95
CA LEU A 212 -8.70 -9.66 4.20
C LEU A 212 -7.41 -10.35 4.67
N LEU A 213 -7.49 -11.61 5.11
CA LEU A 213 -6.38 -12.40 5.64
C LEU A 213 -5.74 -13.35 4.60
N GLY A 214 -6.13 -13.26 3.36
CA GLY A 214 -5.61 -14.08 2.26
C GLY A 214 -5.56 -13.29 0.98
N ARG A 215 -4.89 -13.86 -0.01
CA ARG A 215 -4.80 -13.26 -1.33
C ARG A 215 -5.77 -13.91 -2.30
#